data_19ac0319894a8d5749ff719f3287b217
#
_entry.id   19ac0319894a8d5749ff719f3287b217
#
_cell.length_a   1.000
_cell.length_b   1.000
_cell.length_c   1.000
_cell.angle_alpha   90.00
_cell.angle_beta   90.00
_cell.angle_gamma   90.00
#
_symmetry.space_group_name_H-M   'P 1'
#
loop_
_entity.id
_entity.type
_entity.pdbx_description
1 polymer ?
#
loop_
_entity_poly.entity_id
_entity_poly.type
_entity_poly.pdbx_seq_one_letter_code
_entity_poly.pdbx_strand_id
1 'polypeptide(L)'
;MKLLYVQLALGLFQLDHAVKQEIEQLPEQEEEHLLPGGLAGIKRLHNYGTAGGHARGHMDKIIRWSGCVTAGIVAMFAWVLTKPDRKMEKAGYTFLLGGALSNLYDRCRKGYVTDYIRFHSPWKRLNELVFNLSDFFIMAGAVLVWLGREGHSRR
;
A
#
# COMPACT_ATOMS: atom_id res chain seq x y z
N MET A 1 -16.92 -13.49 -12.24
CA MET A 1 -15.88 -12.44 -12.44
C MET A 1 -15.79 -11.41 -11.30
N LYS A 2 -16.92 -10.88 -10.75
CA LYS A 2 -16.82 -9.89 -9.63
C LYS A 2 -16.09 -10.46 -8.39
N LEU A 3 -16.41 -11.71 -8.03
CA LEU A 3 -15.79 -12.40 -6.89
C LEU A 3 -14.28 -12.53 -7.04
N LEU A 4 -13.78 -12.75 -8.26
CA LEU A 4 -12.33 -12.83 -8.53
C LEU A 4 -11.59 -11.54 -8.12
N TYR A 5 -12.12 -10.36 -8.45
CA TYR A 5 -11.51 -9.08 -8.06
C TYR A 5 -11.48 -8.90 -6.54
N VAL A 6 -12.53 -9.34 -5.84
CA VAL A 6 -12.57 -9.31 -4.36
C VAL A 6 -11.54 -10.27 -3.77
N GLN A 7 -11.47 -11.49 -4.29
CA GLN A 7 -10.48 -12.49 -3.85
C GLN A 7 -9.04 -12.00 -4.09
N LEU A 8 -8.78 -11.36 -5.25
CA LEU A 8 -7.47 -10.77 -5.53
C LEU A 8 -7.13 -9.63 -4.57
N ALA A 9 -8.09 -8.75 -4.24
CA ALA A 9 -7.85 -7.68 -3.26
C ALA A 9 -7.49 -8.26 -1.88
N LEU A 10 -8.21 -9.28 -1.43
CA LEU A 10 -7.90 -9.99 -0.18
C LEU A 10 -6.55 -10.71 -0.26
N GLY A 11 -6.21 -11.31 -1.40
CA GLY A 11 -4.91 -11.95 -1.62
C GLY A 11 -3.74 -10.95 -1.55
N LEU A 12 -3.88 -9.76 -2.14
CA LEU A 12 -2.88 -8.69 -2.05
C LEU A 12 -2.71 -8.20 -0.60
N PHE A 13 -3.83 -8.02 0.12
CA PHE A 13 -3.81 -7.72 1.56
C PHE A 13 -3.03 -8.79 2.34
N GLN A 14 -3.37 -10.07 2.14
CA GLN A 14 -2.74 -11.19 2.86
C GLN A 14 -1.24 -11.31 2.52
N LEU A 15 -0.87 -11.10 1.26
CA LEU A 15 0.52 -11.14 0.82
C LEU A 15 1.37 -10.09 1.55
N ASP A 16 0.95 -8.82 1.53
CA ASP A 16 1.69 -7.77 2.24
C ASP A 16 1.69 -8.01 3.75
N HIS A 17 0.55 -8.45 4.31
CA HIS A 17 0.47 -8.76 5.74
C HIS A 17 1.42 -9.89 6.15
N ALA A 18 1.53 -10.96 5.36
CA ALA A 18 2.45 -12.06 5.63
C ALA A 18 3.91 -11.59 5.59
N VAL A 19 4.28 -10.80 4.57
CA VAL A 19 5.64 -10.22 4.49
C VAL A 19 5.92 -9.33 5.69
N LYS A 20 4.99 -8.46 6.09
CA LYS A 20 5.15 -7.61 7.28
C LYS A 20 5.31 -8.42 8.57
N GLN A 21 4.64 -9.56 8.70
CA GLN A 21 4.82 -10.45 9.84
C GLN A 21 6.24 -11.02 9.91
N GLU A 22 6.81 -11.44 8.79
CA GLU A 22 8.20 -11.92 8.73
C GLU A 22 9.19 -10.79 9.06
N ILE A 23 8.96 -9.59 8.53
CA ILE A 23 9.79 -8.42 8.82
C ILE A 23 9.75 -8.05 10.30
N GLU A 24 8.61 -8.19 10.98
CA GLU A 24 8.50 -7.91 12.43
C GLU A 24 9.31 -8.88 13.30
N GLN A 25 9.66 -10.06 12.79
CA GLN A 25 10.51 -11.01 13.49
C GLN A 25 12.00 -10.66 13.41
N LEU A 26 12.40 -9.77 12.48
CA LEU A 26 13.78 -9.31 12.38
C LEU A 26 14.14 -8.46 13.59
N PRO A 27 15.40 -8.53 14.10
CA PRO A 27 15.88 -7.68 15.19
C PRO A 27 15.73 -6.18 14.88
N GLU A 28 15.46 -5.36 15.91
CA GLU A 28 15.22 -3.91 15.75
C GLU A 28 16.44 -3.11 15.27
N GLN A 29 17.63 -3.63 15.48
CA GLN A 29 18.91 -2.94 15.23
C GLN A 29 19.72 -3.59 14.11
N GLU A 30 19.11 -4.43 13.27
CA GLU A 30 19.86 -5.05 12.19
C GLU A 30 20.33 -4.01 11.17
N GLU A 31 21.56 -4.19 10.72
CA GLU A 31 22.08 -3.53 9.55
C GLU A 31 21.19 -3.86 8.35
N GLU A 32 21.02 -2.90 7.48
CA GLU A 32 20.21 -3.07 6.28
C GLU A 32 20.74 -4.22 5.42
N HIS A 33 19.88 -5.20 5.13
CA HIS A 33 20.22 -6.30 4.23
C HIS A 33 20.07 -5.86 2.78
N LEU A 34 21.19 -5.61 2.11
CA LEU A 34 21.20 -5.23 0.70
C LEU A 34 20.73 -6.38 -0.17
N LEU A 35 19.82 -6.09 -1.08
CA LEU A 35 19.40 -7.01 -2.11
C LEU A 35 20.46 -7.13 -3.22
N PRO A 36 20.48 -8.26 -3.99
CA PRO A 36 21.42 -8.42 -5.09
C PRO A 36 21.38 -7.23 -6.04
N GLY A 37 22.54 -6.66 -6.34
CA GLY A 37 22.67 -5.45 -7.16
C GLY A 37 22.75 -4.13 -6.37
N GLY A 38 22.54 -4.14 -5.05
CA GLY A 38 22.75 -2.97 -4.17
C GLY A 38 21.81 -1.78 -4.37
N LEU A 39 20.79 -1.91 -5.25
CA LEU A 39 19.85 -0.83 -5.57
C LEU A 39 18.74 -0.68 -4.53
N ALA A 40 18.52 -1.71 -3.72
CA ALA A 40 17.55 -1.71 -2.64
C ALA A 40 18.02 -2.59 -1.49
N GLY A 41 17.47 -2.35 -0.30
CA GLY A 41 17.73 -3.14 0.89
C GLY A 41 16.47 -3.35 1.71
N ILE A 42 16.54 -4.34 2.59
CA ILE A 42 15.48 -4.62 3.57
C ILE A 42 15.92 -4.06 4.91
N LYS A 43 15.09 -3.17 5.48
CA LYS A 43 15.30 -2.56 6.79
C LYS A 43 13.97 -2.35 7.47
N ARG A 44 13.73 -2.97 8.62
CA ARG A 44 12.49 -2.75 9.37
C ARG A 44 12.40 -1.30 9.87
N LEU A 45 11.27 -0.66 9.58
CA LEU A 45 10.93 0.66 10.06
C LEU A 45 9.46 0.71 10.50
N HIS A 46 9.20 1.24 11.69
CA HIS A 46 7.84 1.52 12.17
C HIS A 46 7.44 2.94 11.79
N ASN A 47 6.52 3.07 10.82
CA ASN A 47 6.03 4.34 10.32
C ASN A 47 4.78 4.79 11.08
N TYR A 48 4.93 5.80 11.94
CA TYR A 48 3.85 6.38 12.74
C TYR A 48 3.04 7.45 12.00
N GLY A 49 3.08 7.47 10.67
CA GLY A 49 2.14 8.27 9.86
C GLY A 49 2.71 9.46 9.12
N THR A 50 4.02 9.75 9.24
CA THR A 50 4.71 10.74 8.40
C THR A 50 6.12 10.31 8.10
N ALA A 51 6.60 10.63 6.89
CA ALA A 51 8.02 10.60 6.56
C ALA A 51 8.76 11.48 7.57
N GLY A 52 9.52 10.86 8.50
CA GLY A 52 10.27 11.58 9.54
C GLY A 52 9.74 11.47 10.97
N GLY A 53 8.68 10.70 11.24
CA GLY A 53 8.26 10.33 12.61
C GLY A 53 7.55 11.42 13.44
N HIS A 54 7.18 12.54 12.84
CA HIS A 54 6.62 13.72 13.54
C HIS A 54 5.15 13.58 14.00
N ALA A 55 4.47 12.47 13.70
CA ALA A 55 3.03 12.32 13.94
C ALA A 55 2.66 11.41 15.12
N ARG A 56 3.60 11.03 15.98
CA ARG A 56 3.33 10.13 17.14
C ARG A 56 2.15 10.57 18.02
N GLY A 57 1.82 11.87 18.09
CA GLY A 57 0.71 12.40 18.89
C GLY A 57 -0.65 12.48 18.18
N HIS A 58 -0.77 12.06 16.91
CA HIS A 58 -1.98 12.24 16.10
C HIS A 58 -2.47 10.94 15.42
N MET A 59 -2.11 9.80 15.95
CA MET A 59 -2.44 8.50 15.34
C MET A 59 -3.96 8.31 15.14
N ASP A 60 -4.79 8.74 16.09
CA ASP A 60 -6.25 8.66 15.95
C ASP A 60 -6.76 9.41 14.71
N LYS A 61 -6.19 10.57 14.42
CA LYS A 61 -6.54 11.34 13.22
C LYS A 61 -6.11 10.60 11.96
N ILE A 62 -4.90 10.03 11.96
CA ILE A 62 -4.37 9.27 10.83
C ILE A 62 -5.22 8.03 10.56
N ILE A 63 -5.61 7.28 11.61
CA ILE A 63 -6.51 6.13 11.49
C ILE A 63 -7.85 6.55 10.88
N ARG A 64 -8.47 7.61 11.41
CA ARG A 64 -9.75 8.12 10.87
C ARG A 64 -9.64 8.51 9.41
N TRP A 65 -8.60 9.27 9.03
CA TRP A 65 -8.37 9.67 7.64
C TRP A 65 -8.12 8.45 6.73
N SER A 66 -7.26 7.53 7.15
CA SER A 66 -7.00 6.28 6.41
C SER A 66 -8.29 5.47 6.27
N GLY A 67 -9.12 5.39 7.32
CA GLY A 67 -10.42 4.73 7.29
C GLY A 67 -11.39 5.38 6.30
N CYS A 68 -11.51 6.71 6.30
CA CYS A 68 -12.35 7.45 5.36
C CYS A 68 -11.90 7.22 3.90
N VAL A 69 -10.59 7.29 3.65
CA VAL A 69 -10.04 7.03 2.30
C VAL A 69 -10.31 5.59 1.87
N THR A 70 -10.07 4.62 2.75
CA THR A 70 -10.34 3.20 2.46
C THR A 70 -11.84 2.96 2.20
N ALA A 71 -12.74 3.57 2.98
CA ALA A 71 -14.18 3.49 2.74
C ALA A 71 -14.56 4.08 1.37
N GLY A 72 -13.96 5.20 0.98
CA GLY A 72 -14.12 5.76 -0.37
C GLY A 72 -13.66 4.80 -1.47
N ILE A 73 -12.51 4.14 -1.29
CA ILE A 73 -12.00 3.12 -2.22
C ILE A 73 -12.97 1.94 -2.31
N VAL A 74 -13.51 1.45 -1.18
CA VAL A 74 -14.52 0.37 -1.15
C VAL A 74 -15.77 0.78 -1.93
N ALA A 75 -16.29 1.98 -1.70
CA ALA A 75 -17.49 2.46 -2.39
C ALA A 75 -17.26 2.55 -3.92
N MET A 76 -16.13 3.11 -4.34
CA MET A 76 -15.75 3.20 -5.76
C MET A 76 -15.53 1.83 -6.39
N PHE A 77 -14.87 0.91 -5.66
CA PHE A 77 -14.68 -0.46 -6.12
C PHE A 77 -16.02 -1.17 -6.32
N ALA A 78 -16.93 -1.09 -5.35
CA ALA A 78 -18.26 -1.68 -5.45
C ALA A 78 -19.01 -1.11 -6.67
N TRP A 79 -18.95 0.20 -6.89
CA TRP A 79 -19.56 0.86 -8.03
C TRP A 79 -18.96 0.40 -9.36
N VAL A 80 -17.63 0.36 -9.49
CA VAL A 80 -16.95 -0.07 -10.72
C VAL A 80 -17.22 -1.54 -11.02
N LEU A 81 -17.36 -2.40 -10.01
CA LEU A 81 -17.73 -3.80 -10.19
C LEU A 81 -19.11 -3.99 -10.87
N THR A 82 -20.01 -3.01 -10.78
CA THR A 82 -21.29 -3.05 -11.49
C THR A 82 -21.19 -2.75 -12.98
N LYS A 83 -20.08 -2.14 -13.42
CA LYS A 83 -19.90 -1.71 -14.82
C LYS A 83 -19.31 -2.83 -15.68
N PRO A 84 -19.89 -3.18 -16.86
CA PRO A 84 -19.41 -4.33 -17.65
C PRO A 84 -17.98 -4.12 -18.19
N ASP A 85 -17.67 -2.96 -18.76
CA ASP A 85 -16.50 -2.76 -19.63
C ASP A 85 -15.28 -2.08 -18.96
N ARG A 86 -15.31 -1.88 -17.64
CA ARG A 86 -14.27 -1.18 -16.90
C ARG A 86 -13.21 -2.11 -16.28
N LYS A 87 -12.63 -3.02 -17.09
CA LYS A 87 -11.69 -4.05 -16.59
C LYS A 87 -10.44 -3.44 -15.93
N MET A 88 -9.87 -2.40 -16.55
CA MET A 88 -8.67 -1.75 -16.04
C MET A 88 -8.94 -1.00 -14.73
N GLU A 89 -10.06 -0.29 -14.63
CA GLU A 89 -10.45 0.35 -13.37
C GLU A 89 -10.75 -0.69 -12.27
N LYS A 90 -11.40 -1.81 -12.60
CA LYS A 90 -11.62 -2.92 -11.65
C LYS A 90 -10.29 -3.45 -11.10
N ALA A 91 -9.32 -3.71 -11.98
CA ALA A 91 -7.99 -4.11 -11.57
C ALA A 91 -7.33 -3.03 -10.69
N GLY A 92 -7.39 -1.77 -11.10
CA GLY A 92 -6.84 -0.66 -10.34
C GLY A 92 -7.43 -0.53 -8.93
N TYR A 93 -8.76 -0.59 -8.80
CA TYR A 93 -9.40 -0.57 -7.48
C TYR A 93 -9.12 -1.82 -6.66
N THR A 94 -8.88 -2.98 -7.29
CA THR A 94 -8.42 -4.20 -6.59
C THR A 94 -7.09 -3.96 -5.90
N PHE A 95 -6.12 -3.40 -6.61
CA PHE A 95 -4.81 -3.05 -6.07
C PHE A 95 -4.90 -1.98 -4.98
N LEU A 96 -5.65 -0.89 -5.25
CA LEU A 96 -5.88 0.17 -4.26
C LEU A 96 -6.46 -0.38 -2.96
N LEU A 97 -7.48 -1.25 -3.07
CA LEU A 97 -8.16 -1.81 -1.90
C LEU A 97 -7.26 -2.73 -1.11
N GLY A 98 -6.53 -3.64 -1.78
CA GLY A 98 -5.59 -4.55 -1.12
C GLY A 98 -4.53 -3.81 -0.31
N GLY A 99 -3.90 -2.80 -0.92
CA GLY A 99 -2.88 -1.97 -0.26
C GLY A 99 -3.46 -1.10 0.86
N ALA A 100 -4.59 -0.42 0.62
CA ALA A 100 -5.22 0.44 1.62
C ALA A 100 -5.67 -0.34 2.86
N LEU A 101 -6.25 -1.54 2.67
CA LEU A 101 -6.67 -2.41 3.77
C LEU A 101 -5.47 -2.86 4.62
N SER A 102 -4.34 -3.24 4.01
CA SER A 102 -3.17 -3.69 4.76
C SER A 102 -2.58 -2.56 5.59
N ASN A 103 -2.40 -1.37 5.02
CA ASN A 103 -1.87 -0.22 5.75
C ASN A 103 -2.85 0.30 6.81
N LEU A 104 -4.16 0.19 6.61
CA LEU A 104 -5.18 0.52 7.62
C LEU A 104 -5.18 -0.50 8.76
N TYR A 105 -5.11 -1.79 8.44
CA TYR A 105 -5.04 -2.86 9.42
C TYR A 105 -3.86 -2.67 10.39
N ASP A 106 -2.67 -2.42 9.86
CA ASP A 106 -1.48 -2.16 10.67
C ASP A 106 -1.71 -0.99 11.63
N ARG A 107 -2.23 0.14 11.12
CA ARG A 107 -2.52 1.32 11.96
C ARG A 107 -3.52 1.03 13.06
N CYS A 108 -4.58 0.28 12.75
CA CYS A 108 -5.61 -0.07 13.74
C CYS A 108 -5.11 -1.06 14.80
N ARG A 109 -4.22 -2.00 14.41
CA ARG A 109 -3.78 -3.08 15.29
C ARG A 109 -2.50 -2.75 16.04
N LYS A 110 -1.55 -2.10 15.39
CA LYS A 110 -0.20 -1.83 15.91
C LYS A 110 0.02 -0.36 16.28
N GLY A 111 -0.76 0.56 15.71
CA GLY A 111 -0.55 2.01 15.85
C GLY A 111 0.55 2.55 14.91
N TYR A 112 1.06 1.75 13.99
CA TYR A 112 2.06 2.12 12.98
C TYR A 112 1.90 1.25 11.74
N VAL A 113 2.57 1.61 10.65
CA VAL A 113 2.72 0.76 9.47
C VAL A 113 4.14 0.20 9.46
N THR A 114 4.28 -1.09 9.16
CA THR A 114 5.59 -1.73 8.98
C THR A 114 6.07 -1.47 7.57
N ASP A 115 7.12 -0.65 7.43
CA ASP A 115 7.83 -0.37 6.18
C ASP A 115 9.17 -1.11 6.18
N TYR A 116 9.64 -1.56 4.98
CA TYR A 116 10.81 -2.44 4.95
C TYR A 116 11.65 -2.39 3.67
N ILE A 117 11.18 -1.75 2.59
CA ILE A 117 11.93 -1.64 1.33
C ILE A 117 12.53 -0.25 1.24
N ARG A 118 13.85 -0.16 1.29
CA ARG A 118 14.61 1.07 1.10
C ARG A 118 15.34 1.04 -0.23
N PHE A 119 15.26 2.12 -1.00
CA PHE A 119 16.00 2.25 -2.24
C PHE A 119 17.32 2.99 -2.05
N HIS A 120 18.34 2.57 -2.79
CA HIS A 120 19.62 3.24 -2.91
C HIS A 120 19.72 3.89 -4.30
N SER A 121 19.44 5.18 -4.36
CA SER A 121 19.31 5.94 -5.60
C SER A 121 20.22 7.18 -5.52
N PRO A 122 20.63 7.77 -6.66
CA PRO A 122 21.29 9.07 -6.66
C PRO A 122 20.45 10.20 -6.04
N TRP A 123 19.15 10.00 -5.91
CA TRP A 123 18.22 10.99 -5.35
C TRP A 123 18.09 10.83 -3.83
N LYS A 124 18.75 11.70 -3.06
CA LYS A 124 18.78 11.66 -1.59
C LYS A 124 17.39 11.52 -0.95
N ARG A 125 16.38 12.23 -1.47
CA ARG A 125 15.01 12.17 -0.94
C ARG A 125 14.38 10.78 -1.02
N LEU A 126 14.69 9.99 -2.07
CA LEU A 126 14.18 8.64 -2.21
C LEU A 126 14.84 7.68 -1.21
N ASN A 127 16.12 7.91 -0.90
CA ASN A 127 16.88 7.10 0.05
C ASN A 127 16.41 7.28 1.52
N GLU A 128 15.68 8.37 1.80
CA GLU A 128 15.11 8.64 3.12
C GLU A 128 13.75 7.95 3.32
N LEU A 129 13.14 7.48 2.23
CA LEU A 129 11.84 6.82 2.25
C LEU A 129 12.03 5.30 2.34
N VAL A 130 11.21 4.68 3.18
CA VAL A 130 11.08 3.23 3.26
C VAL A 130 9.65 2.89 2.91
N PHE A 131 9.47 1.86 2.10
CA PHE A 131 8.20 1.44 1.53
C PHE A 131 7.83 0.03 1.99
N ASN A 132 6.58 -0.35 1.75
CA ASN A 132 6.09 -1.72 1.84
C ASN A 132 5.38 -2.14 0.54
N LEU A 133 5.01 -3.39 0.39
CA LEU A 133 4.31 -3.87 -0.80
C LEU A 133 2.97 -3.16 -1.02
N SER A 134 2.26 -2.80 0.05
CA SER A 134 0.99 -2.07 -0.06
C SER A 134 1.14 -0.72 -0.75
N ASP A 135 2.26 -0.02 -0.55
CA ASP A 135 2.52 1.26 -1.21
C ASP A 135 2.64 1.07 -2.73
N PHE A 136 3.32 0.01 -3.17
CA PHE A 136 3.40 -0.33 -4.60
C PHE A 136 2.04 -0.74 -5.16
N PHE A 137 1.23 -1.47 -4.39
CA PHE A 137 -0.14 -1.79 -4.80
C PHE A 137 -0.96 -0.52 -4.97
N ILE A 138 -0.89 0.42 -4.03
CA ILE A 138 -1.61 1.69 -4.11
C ILE A 138 -1.13 2.50 -5.34
N MET A 139 0.17 2.60 -5.57
CA MET A 139 0.71 3.33 -6.73
C MET A 139 0.27 2.68 -8.06
N ALA A 140 0.44 1.37 -8.20
CA ALA A 140 0.02 0.63 -9.39
C ALA A 140 -1.51 0.75 -9.61
N GLY A 141 -2.29 0.63 -8.54
CA GLY A 141 -3.73 0.77 -8.57
C GLY A 141 -4.18 2.16 -9.05
N ALA A 142 -3.55 3.21 -8.54
CA ALA A 142 -3.83 4.59 -8.96
C ALA A 142 -3.54 4.80 -10.46
N VAL A 143 -2.41 4.32 -10.95
CA VAL A 143 -2.05 4.37 -12.38
C VAL A 143 -3.07 3.62 -13.23
N LEU A 144 -3.47 2.40 -12.84
CA LEU A 144 -4.46 1.60 -13.56
C LEU A 144 -5.84 2.28 -13.61
N VAL A 145 -6.28 2.89 -12.51
CA VAL A 145 -7.54 3.66 -12.47
C VAL A 145 -7.46 4.85 -13.42
N TRP A 146 -6.35 5.59 -13.39
CA TRP A 146 -6.15 6.75 -14.26
C TRP A 146 -6.17 6.35 -15.74
N LEU A 147 -5.40 5.33 -16.14
CA LEU A 147 -5.37 4.83 -17.52
C LEU A 147 -6.74 4.29 -17.97
N GLY A 148 -7.48 3.62 -17.07
CA GLY A 148 -8.81 3.09 -17.35
C GLY A 148 -9.82 4.20 -17.64
N ARG A 149 -9.74 5.33 -16.94
CA ARG A 149 -10.60 6.50 -17.15
C ARG A 149 -10.29 7.21 -18.47
N GLU A 150 -9.02 7.43 -18.78
CA GLU A 150 -8.56 8.04 -20.03
C GLU A 150 -9.05 7.23 -21.25
N GLY A 151 -8.93 5.89 -21.20
CA GLY A 151 -9.40 5.01 -22.25
C GLY A 151 -10.93 5.03 -22.46
N HIS A 152 -11.69 5.42 -21.43
CA HIS A 152 -13.16 5.55 -21.53
C HIS A 152 -13.60 6.93 -22.02
N SER A 153 -12.85 7.98 -21.73
CA SER A 153 -13.16 9.36 -22.15
C SER A 153 -12.91 9.59 -23.65
N ARG A 154 -12.11 8.73 -24.28
CA ARG A 154 -11.75 8.83 -25.71
C ARG A 154 -12.63 7.98 -26.64
N ARG A 155 -13.59 7.26 -26.09
CA ARG A 155 -14.60 6.47 -26.85
C ARG A 155 -15.96 7.16 -26.83
#